data_156e73404c228a570ad2047f370f0aa3
#
_entry.id   156e73404c228a570ad2047f370f0aa3
#
_cell.length_a   1.000
_cell.length_b   1.000
_cell.length_c   1.000
_cell.angle_alpha   90.00
_cell.angle_beta   90.00
_cell.angle_gamma   90.00
#
_symmetry.space_group_name_H-M   'P 1'
#
loop_
_entity.id
_entity.type
_entity.pdbx_description
1 polymer ?
#
loop_
_entity_poly.entity_id
_entity_poly.type
_entity_poly.pdbx_seq_one_letter_code
_entity_poly.pdbx_strand_id
1 'polypeptide(L)'
;MPRVNLSLSQDLYDQIEKAAKKEKVSVNYYICDMLEEQFGKGASYDYSVAVNSMIKEAKKMDKEFTLSDLPTFAEVGDVVVEYKINETPAQVRARLGKLFNEAVRNGSAKDVERAVTVKNGKEQLRFYSRAAVYVNKLYQEK
;
A
#
# COMPACT_ATOMS: atom_id res chain seq x y z
N MET A 1 15.14 17.85 18.93
CA MET A 1 15.05 16.41 19.21
C MET A 1 15.31 16.10 20.67
N PRO A 2 14.40 15.39 21.32
CA PRO A 2 14.67 14.90 22.66
C PRO A 2 15.87 13.96 22.70
N ARG A 3 16.66 14.04 23.75
CA ARG A 3 17.80 13.16 23.97
C ARG A 3 17.57 12.33 25.20
N VAL A 4 17.95 11.08 25.16
CA VAL A 4 17.87 10.15 26.29
C VAL A 4 19.27 9.61 26.55
N ASN A 5 19.69 9.64 27.81
CA ASN A 5 20.95 9.04 28.23
C ASN A 5 20.64 7.66 28.82
N LEU A 6 21.34 6.64 28.34
CA LEU A 6 21.19 5.27 28.79
C LEU A 6 22.43 4.81 29.53
N SER A 7 22.24 4.14 30.67
CA SER A 7 23.32 3.46 31.38
C SER A 7 23.18 1.97 31.13
N LEU A 8 24.20 1.40 30.49
CA LEU A 8 24.22 -0.01 30.11
C LEU A 8 25.26 -0.75 30.97
N SER A 9 24.99 -2.02 31.28
CA SER A 9 26.04 -2.87 31.88
C SER A 9 27.17 -3.06 30.86
N GLN A 10 28.37 -3.31 31.34
CA GLN A 10 29.54 -3.52 30.47
C GLN A 10 29.31 -4.66 29.51
N ASP A 11 28.77 -5.78 29.98
CA ASP A 11 28.48 -6.93 29.13
C ASP A 11 27.51 -6.60 28.00
N LEU A 12 26.43 -5.87 28.31
CA LEU A 12 25.44 -5.46 27.32
C LEU A 12 26.07 -4.50 26.30
N TYR A 13 26.84 -3.52 26.77
CA TYR A 13 27.54 -2.58 25.90
C TYR A 13 28.48 -3.30 24.95
N ASP A 14 29.27 -4.24 25.44
CA ASP A 14 30.22 -5.01 24.63
C ASP A 14 29.53 -5.82 23.54
N GLN A 15 28.39 -6.41 23.84
CA GLN A 15 27.59 -7.15 22.87
C GLN A 15 27.03 -6.24 21.78
N ILE A 16 26.53 -5.07 22.16
CA ILE A 16 26.00 -4.09 21.21
C ILE A 16 27.13 -3.54 20.34
N GLU A 17 28.28 -3.21 20.93
CA GLU A 17 29.43 -2.70 20.20
C GLU A 17 29.92 -3.72 19.16
N LYS A 18 29.97 -4.99 19.55
CA LYS A 18 30.36 -6.07 18.64
C LYS A 18 29.38 -6.19 17.46
N ALA A 19 28.10 -6.14 17.74
CA ALA A 19 27.05 -6.19 16.71
C ALA A 19 27.11 -4.97 15.78
N ALA A 20 27.30 -3.78 16.35
CA ALA A 20 27.41 -2.54 15.57
C ALA A 20 28.62 -2.55 14.65
N LYS A 21 29.78 -3.02 15.13
CA LYS A 21 30.99 -3.16 14.30
C LYS A 21 30.78 -4.13 13.14
N LYS A 22 30.04 -5.20 13.37
CA LYS A 22 29.70 -6.17 12.33
C LYS A 22 28.90 -5.55 11.21
N GLU A 23 28.01 -4.60 11.53
CA GLU A 23 27.21 -3.86 10.57
C GLU A 23 27.88 -2.55 10.11
N LYS A 24 29.06 -2.24 10.61
CA LYS A 24 29.82 -1.03 10.27
C LYS A 24 29.09 0.27 10.62
N VAL A 25 28.39 0.28 11.75
CA VAL A 25 27.68 1.45 12.26
C VAL A 25 28.15 1.76 13.68
N SER A 26 27.84 2.96 14.18
CA SER A 26 28.13 3.32 15.58
C SER A 26 27.20 2.59 16.54
N VAL A 27 27.61 2.47 17.81
CA VAL A 27 26.77 1.92 18.85
C VAL A 27 25.46 2.72 18.98
N ASN A 28 25.57 4.03 18.94
CA ASN A 28 24.40 4.90 19.05
C ASN A 28 23.40 4.68 17.91
N TYR A 29 23.90 4.59 16.69
CA TYR A 29 23.07 4.29 15.53
C TYR A 29 22.39 2.93 15.64
N TYR A 30 23.15 1.92 16.07
CA TYR A 30 22.63 0.56 16.24
C TYR A 30 21.48 0.51 17.23
N ILE A 31 21.64 1.18 18.38
CA ILE A 31 20.58 1.25 19.40
C ILE A 31 19.35 1.99 18.86
N CYS A 32 19.55 3.13 18.20
CA CYS A 32 18.45 3.89 17.62
C CYS A 32 17.69 3.07 16.59
N ASP A 33 18.39 2.32 15.75
CA ASP A 33 17.79 1.47 14.73
C ASP A 33 16.93 0.37 15.35
N MET A 34 17.43 -0.28 16.42
CA MET A 34 16.65 -1.28 17.14
C MET A 34 15.37 -0.70 17.75
N LEU A 35 15.47 0.51 18.32
CA LEU A 35 14.31 1.19 18.90
C LEU A 35 13.30 1.60 17.83
N GLU A 36 13.77 2.02 16.66
CA GLU A 36 12.91 2.32 15.51
C GLU A 36 12.17 1.07 15.04
N GLU A 37 12.82 -0.08 15.01
CA GLU A 37 12.17 -1.35 14.67
C GLU A 37 11.06 -1.70 15.65
N GLN A 38 11.28 -1.44 16.96
CA GLN A 38 10.34 -1.82 18.01
C GLN A 38 9.18 -0.83 18.15
N PHE A 39 9.46 0.47 18.09
CA PHE A 39 8.51 1.53 18.40
C PHE A 39 8.32 2.54 17.28
N GLY A 40 9.09 2.43 16.21
CA GLY A 40 9.08 3.40 15.12
C GLY A 40 7.89 3.24 14.20
N LYS A 41 8.02 3.83 13.03
CA LYS A 41 6.94 3.92 12.05
C LYS A 41 6.56 2.61 11.38
N GLY A 42 7.18 1.51 11.70
CA GLY A 42 6.89 0.23 11.06
C GLY A 42 7.30 0.19 9.59
N ALA A 43 6.88 -0.84 8.89
CA ALA A 43 7.18 -1.03 7.48
C ALA A 43 6.36 -0.09 6.59
N SER A 44 6.88 0.23 5.43
CA SER A 44 6.15 0.97 4.41
C SER A 44 5.37 0.02 3.52
N TYR A 45 4.17 0.42 3.11
CA TYR A 45 3.38 -0.35 2.16
C TYR A 45 3.95 -0.15 0.74
N ASP A 46 4.14 -1.24 0.01
CA ASP A 46 4.68 -1.17 -1.36
C ASP A 46 3.55 -0.91 -2.36
N TYR A 47 3.28 0.36 -2.59
CA TYR A 47 2.21 0.81 -3.48
C TYR A 47 2.44 0.41 -4.94
N SER A 48 3.68 0.43 -5.40
CA SER A 48 4.01 0.08 -6.78
C SER A 48 3.66 -1.36 -7.10
N VAL A 49 4.10 -2.29 -6.26
CA VAL A 49 3.79 -3.72 -6.41
C VAL A 49 2.28 -3.95 -6.30
N ALA A 50 1.63 -3.30 -5.33
CA ALA A 50 0.19 -3.47 -5.11
C ALA A 50 -0.63 -2.98 -6.31
N VAL A 51 -0.33 -1.81 -6.85
CA VAL A 51 -1.04 -1.27 -8.02
C VAL A 51 -0.87 -2.18 -9.24
N ASN A 52 0.35 -2.67 -9.48
CA ASN A 52 0.60 -3.60 -10.58
C ASN A 52 -0.19 -4.90 -10.42
N SER A 53 -0.30 -5.42 -9.20
CA SER A 53 -1.12 -6.60 -8.90
C SER A 53 -2.60 -6.33 -9.16
N MET A 54 -3.10 -5.16 -8.73
CA MET A 54 -4.48 -4.74 -8.95
C MET A 54 -4.80 -4.64 -10.45
N ILE A 55 -3.88 -4.11 -11.24
CA ILE A 55 -4.06 -4.03 -12.69
C ILE A 55 -4.19 -5.44 -13.31
N LYS A 56 -3.34 -6.38 -12.88
CA LYS A 56 -3.42 -7.76 -13.36
C LYS A 56 -4.74 -8.42 -12.97
N GLU A 57 -5.18 -8.19 -11.73
CA GLU A 57 -6.47 -8.70 -11.24
C GLU A 57 -7.64 -8.11 -12.01
N ALA A 58 -7.59 -6.80 -12.28
CA ALA A 58 -8.62 -6.11 -13.04
C ALA A 58 -8.76 -6.65 -14.47
N LYS A 59 -7.65 -7.01 -15.11
CA LYS A 59 -7.65 -7.56 -16.46
C LYS A 59 -8.32 -8.94 -16.55
N LYS A 60 -8.51 -9.62 -15.43
CA LYS A 60 -9.19 -10.92 -15.36
C LYS A 60 -10.67 -10.79 -15.04
N MET A 61 -11.15 -9.57 -14.78
CA MET A 61 -12.57 -9.36 -14.47
C MET A 61 -13.42 -9.44 -15.73
N ASP A 62 -14.50 -10.20 -15.65
CA ASP A 62 -15.44 -10.42 -16.76
C ASP A 62 -16.74 -9.61 -16.63
N LYS A 63 -16.82 -8.77 -15.62
CA LYS A 63 -17.98 -7.91 -15.34
C LYS A 63 -17.52 -6.61 -14.70
N GLU A 64 -18.44 -5.69 -14.49
CA GLU A 64 -18.15 -4.49 -13.73
C GLU A 64 -17.66 -4.84 -12.32
N PHE A 65 -16.73 -4.08 -11.80
CA PHE A 65 -16.14 -4.33 -10.49
C PHE A 65 -15.81 -3.04 -9.77
N THR A 66 -15.71 -3.13 -8.44
CA THR A 66 -15.15 -2.06 -7.60
C THR A 66 -13.78 -2.52 -7.13
N LEU A 67 -13.02 -1.61 -6.50
CA LEU A 67 -11.70 -1.96 -5.99
C LEU A 67 -11.77 -3.08 -4.94
N SER A 68 -12.86 -3.13 -4.17
CA SER A 68 -13.04 -4.18 -3.15
C SER A 68 -13.17 -5.58 -3.74
N ASP A 69 -13.45 -5.69 -5.04
CA ASP A 69 -13.48 -6.98 -5.74
C ASP A 69 -12.09 -7.48 -6.12
N LEU A 70 -11.08 -6.61 -6.04
CA LEU A 70 -9.69 -6.97 -6.33
C LEU A 70 -9.01 -7.53 -5.06
N PRO A 71 -8.45 -8.75 -5.11
CA PRO A 71 -7.85 -9.38 -3.94
C PRO A 71 -6.81 -8.52 -3.22
N THR A 72 -5.91 -7.87 -3.96
CA THR A 72 -4.88 -7.01 -3.37
C THR A 72 -5.48 -5.89 -2.55
N PHE A 73 -6.54 -5.24 -3.04
CA PHE A 73 -7.22 -4.17 -2.31
C PHE A 73 -7.99 -4.73 -1.10
N ALA A 74 -8.65 -5.86 -1.28
CA ALA A 74 -9.41 -6.50 -0.20
C ALA A 74 -8.53 -6.92 0.98
N GLU A 75 -7.28 -7.34 0.70
CA GLU A 75 -6.32 -7.82 1.69
C GLU A 75 -5.59 -6.71 2.47
N VAL A 76 -5.80 -5.44 2.14
CA VAL A 76 -5.06 -4.33 2.75
C VAL A 76 -5.13 -4.36 4.28
N GLY A 77 -6.30 -4.61 4.85
CA GLY A 77 -6.44 -4.65 6.31
C GLY A 77 -5.54 -5.69 6.97
N ASP A 78 -5.50 -6.89 6.40
CA ASP A 78 -4.68 -7.99 6.91
C ASP A 78 -3.19 -7.71 6.74
N VAL A 79 -2.80 -7.18 5.58
CA VAL A 79 -1.40 -6.84 5.29
C VAL A 79 -0.88 -5.76 6.24
N VAL A 80 -1.67 -4.73 6.48
CA VAL A 80 -1.29 -3.64 7.39
C VAL A 80 -1.01 -4.17 8.79
N VAL A 81 -1.84 -5.08 9.28
CA VAL A 81 -1.66 -5.69 10.62
C VAL A 81 -0.48 -6.65 10.63
N GLU A 82 -0.38 -7.55 9.66
CA GLU A 82 0.64 -8.60 9.61
C GLU A 82 2.06 -8.03 9.51
N TYR A 83 2.27 -7.05 8.62
CA TYR A 83 3.59 -6.46 8.37
C TYR A 83 3.84 -5.18 9.16
N LYS A 84 2.97 -4.84 10.09
CA LYS A 84 3.09 -3.64 10.94
C LYS A 84 3.36 -2.39 10.11
N ILE A 85 2.53 -2.20 9.08
CA ILE A 85 2.62 -1.03 8.21
C ILE A 85 2.32 0.24 9.02
N ASN A 86 3.05 1.31 8.74
CA ASN A 86 2.95 2.57 9.48
C ASN A 86 1.75 3.44 9.10
N GLU A 87 0.90 2.98 8.21
CA GLU A 87 -0.33 3.66 7.83
C GLU A 87 -1.54 2.82 8.23
N THR A 88 -2.70 3.46 8.42
CA THR A 88 -3.94 2.73 8.69
C THR A 88 -4.45 2.07 7.41
N PRO A 89 -5.27 1.01 7.52
CA PRO A 89 -5.90 0.42 6.32
C PRO A 89 -6.66 1.43 5.48
N ALA A 90 -7.35 2.37 6.11
CA ALA A 90 -8.10 3.42 5.40
C ALA A 90 -7.17 4.33 4.58
N GLN A 91 -6.02 4.71 5.14
CA GLN A 91 -5.03 5.52 4.44
C GLN A 91 -4.43 4.78 3.25
N VAL A 92 -4.08 3.51 3.43
CA VAL A 92 -3.53 2.68 2.35
C VAL A 92 -4.55 2.50 1.23
N ARG A 93 -5.81 2.19 1.56
CA ARG A 93 -6.88 2.02 0.56
C ARG A 93 -7.14 3.30 -0.21
N ALA A 94 -7.18 4.44 0.47
CA ALA A 94 -7.40 5.74 -0.18
C ALA A 94 -6.30 6.03 -1.20
N ARG A 95 -5.05 5.79 -0.83
CA ARG A 95 -3.91 6.02 -1.70
C ARG A 95 -3.86 5.03 -2.87
N LEU A 96 -4.14 3.75 -2.60
CA LEU A 96 -4.23 2.73 -3.65
C LEU A 96 -5.32 3.06 -4.67
N GLY A 97 -6.48 3.48 -4.18
CA GLY A 97 -7.59 3.86 -5.06
C GLY A 97 -7.22 5.01 -5.97
N LYS A 98 -6.53 6.02 -5.43
CA LYS A 98 -6.05 7.15 -6.20
C LYS A 98 -5.04 6.74 -7.26
N LEU A 99 -4.05 5.94 -6.87
CA LEU A 99 -3.00 5.47 -7.79
C LEU A 99 -3.57 4.57 -8.89
N PHE A 100 -4.49 3.68 -8.54
CA PHE A 100 -5.15 2.82 -9.53
C PHE A 100 -5.98 3.66 -10.51
N ASN A 101 -6.73 4.63 -10.02
CA ASN A 101 -7.53 5.51 -10.87
C ASN A 101 -6.63 6.32 -11.82
N GLU A 102 -5.48 6.79 -11.35
CA GLU A 102 -4.48 7.47 -12.19
C GLU A 102 -3.96 6.54 -13.29
N ALA A 103 -3.68 5.28 -12.95
CA ALA A 103 -3.22 4.28 -13.91
C ALA A 103 -4.29 4.02 -15.00
N VAL A 104 -5.55 4.00 -14.63
CA VAL A 104 -6.68 3.87 -15.58
C VAL A 104 -6.74 5.10 -16.49
N ARG A 105 -6.62 6.29 -15.93
CA ARG A 105 -6.71 7.55 -16.70
C ARG A 105 -5.55 7.76 -17.66
N ASN A 106 -4.33 7.38 -17.27
CA ASN A 106 -3.15 7.59 -18.08
C ASN A 106 -2.85 6.44 -19.06
N GLY A 107 -3.68 5.38 -19.07
CA GLY A 107 -3.54 4.24 -19.95
C GLY A 107 -2.59 3.15 -19.48
N SER A 108 -1.98 3.30 -18.30
CA SER A 108 -1.10 2.26 -17.74
C SER A 108 -1.87 0.97 -17.42
N ALA A 109 -3.14 1.08 -17.02
CA ALA A 109 -4.03 -0.04 -16.84
C ALA A 109 -4.79 -0.28 -18.16
N LYS A 110 -4.11 -0.84 -19.13
CA LYS A 110 -4.67 -1.09 -20.47
C LYS A 110 -5.95 -1.93 -20.38
N ASP A 111 -6.94 -1.58 -21.19
CA ASP A 111 -8.23 -2.25 -21.28
C ASP A 111 -9.14 -2.08 -20.05
N VAL A 112 -8.72 -1.33 -19.06
CA VAL A 112 -9.55 -1.01 -17.88
C VAL A 112 -9.98 0.45 -17.95
N GLU A 113 -11.26 0.71 -17.74
CA GLU A 113 -11.78 2.08 -17.69
C GLU A 113 -12.88 2.22 -16.62
N ARG A 114 -13.19 3.48 -16.31
CA ARG A 114 -14.30 3.79 -15.41
C ARG A 114 -15.63 3.46 -16.10
N ALA A 115 -16.51 2.76 -15.41
CA ALA A 115 -17.84 2.50 -15.90
C ALA A 115 -18.64 3.82 -15.94
N VAL A 116 -19.43 4.01 -16.97
CA VAL A 116 -20.24 5.20 -17.15
C VAL A 116 -21.69 4.82 -17.40
N THR A 117 -22.59 5.75 -17.05
CA THR A 117 -24.01 5.67 -17.37
C THR A 117 -24.34 6.89 -18.22
N VAL A 118 -25.03 6.68 -19.33
CA VAL A 118 -25.51 7.80 -20.16
C VAL A 118 -26.85 8.26 -19.62
N LYS A 119 -26.93 9.53 -19.22
CA LYS A 119 -28.15 10.13 -18.71
C LYS A 119 -28.35 11.48 -19.39
N ASN A 120 -29.50 11.64 -20.05
CA ASN A 120 -29.82 12.88 -20.79
C ASN A 120 -28.76 13.23 -21.85
N GLY A 121 -28.17 12.21 -22.52
CA GLY A 121 -27.15 12.39 -23.53
C GLY A 121 -25.75 12.69 -22.99
N LYS A 122 -25.58 12.69 -21.66
CA LYS A 122 -24.28 12.95 -21.01
C LYS A 122 -23.78 11.71 -20.30
N GLU A 123 -22.48 11.44 -20.43
CA GLU A 123 -21.83 10.37 -19.70
C GLU A 123 -21.56 10.80 -18.25
N GLN A 124 -21.90 9.93 -17.32
CA GLN A 124 -21.65 10.14 -15.89
C GLN A 124 -20.93 8.92 -15.33
N LEU A 125 -19.90 9.14 -14.50
CA LEU A 125 -19.19 8.07 -13.84
C LEU A 125 -20.13 7.31 -12.89
N ARG A 126 -20.06 5.99 -12.91
CA ARG A 126 -20.86 5.13 -12.04
C ARG A 126 -20.18 4.88 -10.71
N PHE A 127 -20.99 4.81 -9.67
CA PHE A 127 -20.55 4.47 -8.32
C PHE A 127 -21.50 3.42 -7.74
N TYR A 128 -20.92 2.53 -6.96
CA TYR A 128 -21.67 1.55 -6.17
C TYR A 128 -21.32 1.79 -4.70
N SER A 129 -22.30 2.16 -3.88
CA SER A 129 -22.08 2.50 -2.47
C SER A 129 -20.90 3.46 -2.28
N ARG A 130 -20.82 4.52 -3.08
CA ARG A 130 -19.75 5.53 -3.10
C ARG A 130 -18.40 5.02 -3.65
N ALA A 131 -18.31 3.77 -4.02
CA ALA A 131 -17.10 3.22 -4.65
C ALA A 131 -17.16 3.38 -6.16
N ALA A 132 -16.04 3.76 -6.76
CA ALA A 132 -15.93 3.85 -8.23
C ALA A 132 -16.10 2.48 -8.86
N VAL A 133 -16.85 2.43 -9.95
CA VAL A 133 -17.05 1.19 -10.72
C VAL A 133 -16.18 1.22 -11.96
N TYR A 134 -15.51 0.11 -12.23
CA TYR A 134 -14.61 -0.08 -13.36
C TYR A 134 -15.09 -1.22 -14.23
N VAL A 135 -14.68 -1.21 -15.50
CA VAL A 135 -14.98 -2.28 -16.46
C VAL A 135 -13.72 -2.62 -17.23
N ASN A 136 -13.66 -3.88 -17.66
CA ASN A 136 -12.64 -4.35 -18.59
C ASN A 136 -13.22 -4.32 -19.99
N LYS A 137 -12.65 -3.50 -20.87
CA LYS A 137 -13.14 -3.33 -22.26
C LYS A 137 -13.21 -4.62 -23.05
N LEU A 138 -12.34 -5.57 -22.74
CA LEU A 138 -12.31 -6.86 -23.43
C LEU A 138 -13.59 -7.67 -23.23
N TYR A 139 -14.32 -7.40 -22.17
CA TYR A 139 -15.55 -8.12 -21.83
C TYR A 139 -16.83 -7.30 -22.07
N GLN A 140 -16.70 -6.02 -22.44
CA GLN A 140 -17.84 -5.14 -22.68
C GLN A 140 -18.54 -5.38 -24.02
N GLU A 141 -17.87 -5.93 -24.99
CA GLU A 141 -18.37 -6.10 -26.35
C GLU A 141 -19.27 -7.34 -26.51
N LYS A 142 -19.62 -7.95 -25.42
CA LYS A 142 -20.55 -9.06 -25.40
C LYS A 142 -21.96 -8.56 -25.13
#